data_863f6882426e80440b74e8847f3ab376
#
_entry.id   863f6882426e80440b74e8847f3ab376
#
_cell.length_a   1.000
_cell.length_b   1.000
_cell.length_c   1.000
_cell.angle_alpha   90.00
_cell.angle_beta   90.00
_cell.angle_gamma   90.00
#
_symmetry.space_group_name_H-M   'P 1'
#
loop_
_entity.id
_entity.type
_entity.pdbx_description
1 polymer ?
#
loop_
_entity_poly.entity_id
_entity_poly.type
_entity_poly.pdbx_seq_one_letter_code
_entity_poly.pdbx_strand_id
1 'polypeptide(L)'
;MPDSTETTLAEALGDGKSIGQILIRGTDNGGFILSHRDDQSSKKGQIFRKSEDAIEIARYDDAGNYRPLKTAPNLRVGWRLEVAGLGELRRALDFLYPGRLGMLAAGQANRLTTTALRDTLNRQSGMYRVAAKITDEQIDDVVGSFCKSDGGCLRTILWKRDTHGAIPSTKLPRAKFEPSHDQTGRGENAIPLLCQEACNLLVAQCRKIVKGEPAE
;
A
#
# COMPACT_ATOMS: atom_id res chain seq x y z
N MET A 1 -13.30 17.86 -17.72
CA MET A 1 -13.91 17.03 -16.65
C MET A 1 -12.81 16.76 -15.63
N PRO A 2 -13.06 16.86 -14.32
CA PRO A 2 -12.05 16.49 -13.36
C PRO A 2 -11.64 15.02 -13.61
N ASP A 3 -10.37 14.73 -13.43
CA ASP A 3 -9.84 13.36 -13.51
C ASP A 3 -10.61 12.50 -12.49
N SER A 4 -11.08 11.33 -12.90
CA SER A 4 -11.82 10.40 -12.03
C SER A 4 -11.04 10.07 -10.75
N THR A 5 -9.73 10.14 -10.80
CA THR A 5 -8.84 9.91 -9.66
C THR A 5 -8.86 11.06 -8.65
N GLU A 6 -8.96 12.31 -9.11
CA GLU A 6 -9.09 13.48 -8.22
C GLU A 6 -10.45 13.48 -7.53
N THR A 7 -11.52 13.16 -8.27
CA THR A 7 -12.85 13.01 -7.69
C THR A 7 -12.86 11.93 -6.61
N THR A 8 -12.30 10.76 -6.92
CA THR A 8 -12.17 9.65 -5.96
C THR A 8 -11.37 10.05 -4.71
N LEU A 9 -10.28 10.81 -4.89
CA LEU A 9 -9.49 11.29 -3.77
C LEU A 9 -10.27 12.31 -2.94
N ALA A 10 -10.95 13.26 -3.57
CA ALA A 10 -11.77 14.25 -2.87
C ALA A 10 -12.89 13.60 -2.03
N GLU A 11 -13.56 12.59 -2.59
CA GLU A 11 -14.60 11.83 -1.88
C GLU A 11 -14.02 11.00 -0.71
N ALA A 12 -12.81 10.48 -0.88
CA ALA A 12 -12.14 9.70 0.17
C ALA A 12 -11.55 10.59 1.27
N LEU A 13 -11.27 11.87 0.99
CA LEU A 13 -10.78 12.82 1.97
C LEU A 13 -11.95 13.33 2.84
N GLY A 14 -11.69 13.43 4.10
CA GLY A 14 -12.49 14.12 5.11
C GLY A 14 -11.50 14.67 6.13
N ASP A 15 -11.97 15.13 7.26
CA ASP A 15 -11.07 15.64 8.29
C ASP A 15 -10.15 14.53 8.81
N GLY A 16 -8.85 14.69 8.57
CA GLY A 16 -7.83 13.82 9.13
C GLY A 16 -7.75 12.41 8.54
N LYS A 17 -7.49 12.27 7.27
CA LYS A 17 -7.31 10.97 6.60
C LYS A 17 -5.86 10.47 6.62
N SER A 18 -5.72 9.15 6.48
CA SER A 18 -4.44 8.50 6.28
C SER A 18 -4.46 7.58 5.05
N ILE A 19 -3.29 7.37 4.44
CA ILE A 19 -3.08 6.38 3.38
C ILE A 19 -1.73 5.69 3.62
N GLY A 20 -1.73 4.38 3.79
CA GLY A 20 -0.50 3.67 4.16
C GLY A 20 0.11 4.21 5.46
N GLN A 21 1.35 4.63 5.41
CA GLN A 21 2.07 5.23 6.54
C GLN A 21 1.96 6.76 6.59
N ILE A 22 1.13 7.37 5.73
CA ILE A 22 1.03 8.82 5.57
C ILE A 22 -0.24 9.33 6.21
N LEU A 23 -0.13 10.40 6.98
CA LEU A 23 -1.23 11.24 7.43
C LEU A 23 -1.42 12.40 6.46
N ILE A 24 -2.67 12.74 6.17
CA ILE A 24 -3.06 13.85 5.32
C ILE A 24 -3.95 14.78 6.14
N ARG A 25 -3.57 16.05 6.22
CA ARG A 25 -4.35 17.09 6.92
C ARG A 25 -4.61 18.23 5.97
N GLY A 26 -5.85 18.69 5.89
CA GLY A 26 -6.18 19.93 5.21
C GLY A 26 -5.63 21.16 5.95
N THR A 27 -5.40 22.24 5.22
CA THR A 27 -5.07 23.56 5.77
C THR A 27 -6.19 24.55 5.49
N ASP A 28 -6.29 25.61 6.29
CA ASP A 28 -7.32 26.64 6.13
C ASP A 28 -7.29 27.34 4.74
N ASN A 29 -6.15 27.26 4.05
CA ASN A 29 -5.96 27.85 2.71
C ASN A 29 -6.31 26.88 1.57
N GLY A 30 -6.94 25.74 1.86
CA GLY A 30 -7.28 24.72 0.85
C GLY A 30 -6.11 23.85 0.38
N GLY A 31 -4.95 23.95 1.02
CA GLY A 31 -3.80 23.09 0.82
C GLY A 31 -3.83 21.85 1.70
N PHE A 32 -2.78 21.05 1.62
CA PHE A 32 -2.64 19.82 2.41
C PHE A 32 -1.23 19.69 2.99
N ILE A 33 -1.15 19.06 4.14
CA ILE A 33 0.09 18.67 4.81
C ILE A 33 0.11 17.14 4.88
N LEU A 34 1.19 16.56 4.36
CA LEU A 34 1.50 15.14 4.48
C LEU A 34 2.65 14.95 5.45
N SER A 35 2.59 13.91 6.28
CA SER A 35 3.67 13.50 7.17
C SER A 35 3.63 11.99 7.40
N HIS A 36 4.73 11.41 7.88
CA HIS A 36 4.67 10.04 8.35
C HIS A 36 3.79 9.94 9.61
N ARG A 37 3.05 8.85 9.76
CA ARG A 37 2.14 8.66 10.93
C ARG A 37 2.88 8.70 12.28
N ASP A 38 4.13 8.24 12.31
CA ASP A 38 4.94 8.19 13.53
C ASP A 38 5.59 9.55 13.85
N ASP A 39 5.49 10.54 12.97
CA ASP A 39 5.99 11.90 13.15
C ASP A 39 5.02 12.84 13.89
N GLN A 40 3.88 12.35 14.37
CA GLN A 40 2.81 13.20 14.94
C GLN A 40 3.29 14.13 16.06
N SER A 41 4.34 13.77 16.78
CA SER A 41 4.90 14.54 17.88
C SER A 41 6.21 15.26 17.54
N SER A 42 6.78 15.04 16.35
CA SER A 42 8.07 15.60 15.97
C SER A 42 7.94 16.93 15.26
N LYS A 43 8.35 18.03 15.89
CA LYS A 43 8.46 19.37 15.28
C LYS A 43 9.72 19.55 14.42
N LYS A 44 10.58 18.53 14.27
CA LYS A 44 11.94 18.62 13.68
C LYS A 44 12.10 17.88 12.35
N GLY A 45 11.06 17.75 11.56
CA GLY A 45 11.15 17.13 10.22
C GLY A 45 11.64 18.07 9.14
N GLN A 46 12.27 17.52 8.09
CA GLN A 46 12.59 18.26 6.88
C GLN A 46 11.30 18.69 6.18
N ILE A 47 11.21 20.00 5.83
CA ILE A 47 10.01 20.55 5.18
C ILE A 47 10.24 20.58 3.66
N PHE A 48 9.33 19.98 2.94
CA PHE A 48 9.24 19.96 1.48
C PHE A 48 8.00 20.74 1.04
N ARG A 49 8.04 21.37 -0.16
CA ARG A 49 6.95 22.26 -0.63
C ARG A 49 6.51 22.00 -2.05
N LYS A 50 7.05 20.99 -2.73
CA LYS A 50 6.67 20.61 -4.09
C LYS A 50 6.22 19.15 -4.10
N SER A 51 5.18 18.84 -4.86
CA SER A 51 4.70 17.46 -5.00
C SER A 51 5.80 16.50 -5.46
N GLU A 52 6.76 16.98 -6.28
CA GLU A 52 7.89 16.20 -6.79
C GLU A 52 8.89 15.79 -5.69
N ASP A 53 8.96 16.52 -4.59
CA ASP A 53 9.82 16.16 -3.45
C ASP A 53 9.41 14.81 -2.82
N ALA A 54 8.19 14.38 -3.07
CA ALA A 54 7.71 13.05 -2.69
C ALA A 54 8.54 11.91 -3.31
N ILE A 55 9.21 12.15 -4.45
CA ILE A 55 10.13 11.19 -5.08
C ILE A 55 11.32 10.92 -4.16
N GLU A 56 11.90 11.97 -3.56
CA GLU A 56 13.00 11.84 -2.62
C GLU A 56 12.56 11.16 -1.33
N ILE A 57 11.42 11.58 -0.77
CA ILE A 57 10.83 10.97 0.43
C ILE A 57 10.63 9.47 0.23
N ALA A 58 10.12 9.05 -0.94
CA ALA A 58 9.80 7.66 -1.24
C ALA A 58 11.03 6.79 -1.57
N ARG A 59 12.21 7.38 -1.80
CA ARG A 59 13.38 6.69 -2.34
C ARG A 59 14.07 5.78 -1.33
N TYR A 60 14.12 6.20 -0.07
CA TYR A 60 14.87 5.52 0.98
C TYR A 60 13.97 5.17 2.16
N ASP A 61 14.35 4.14 2.92
CA ASP A 61 13.76 3.81 4.22
C ASP A 61 14.43 4.61 5.36
N ASP A 62 14.01 4.35 6.61
CA ASP A 62 14.57 5.00 7.80
C ASP A 62 16.05 4.72 8.03
N ALA A 63 16.51 3.54 7.60
CA ALA A 63 17.91 3.15 7.70
C ALA A 63 18.77 3.70 6.55
N GLY A 64 18.16 4.44 5.60
CA GLY A 64 18.84 4.99 4.43
C GLY A 64 19.01 3.99 3.29
N ASN A 65 18.37 2.82 3.34
CA ASN A 65 18.42 1.85 2.27
C ASN A 65 17.48 2.23 1.12
N TYR A 66 17.88 1.91 -0.10
CA TYR A 66 17.03 2.12 -1.27
C TYR A 66 15.79 1.24 -1.23
N ARG A 67 14.61 1.83 -1.40
CA ARG A 67 13.34 1.12 -1.47
C ARG A 67 13.06 0.65 -2.89
N PRO A 68 13.13 -0.66 -3.17
CA PRO A 68 12.94 -1.21 -4.52
C PRO A 68 11.51 -1.02 -5.02
N LEU A 69 10.53 -1.07 -4.12
CA LEU A 69 9.14 -0.74 -4.42
C LEU A 69 8.71 0.48 -3.60
N LYS A 70 8.28 1.53 -4.29
CA LYS A 70 7.76 2.76 -3.66
C LYS A 70 6.61 2.48 -2.70
N THR A 71 5.82 1.46 -2.98
CA THR A 71 4.68 1.01 -2.17
C THR A 71 5.06 0.01 -1.08
N ALA A 72 6.35 -0.32 -0.92
CA ALA A 72 6.82 -1.20 0.14
C ALA A 72 6.71 -0.52 1.52
N PRO A 73 6.73 -1.29 2.61
CA PRO A 73 6.80 -0.77 3.96
C PRO A 73 8.08 0.05 4.20
N ASN A 74 8.21 0.62 5.41
CA ASN A 74 9.37 1.38 5.85
C ASN A 74 9.60 2.70 5.08
N LEU A 75 8.53 3.46 4.90
CA LEU A 75 8.67 4.85 4.49
C LEU A 75 9.39 5.62 5.61
N ARG A 76 10.47 6.34 5.26
CA ARG A 76 11.25 7.09 6.24
C ARG A 76 10.39 8.06 7.05
N VAL A 77 10.78 8.33 8.26
CA VAL A 77 10.19 9.34 9.16
C VAL A 77 10.93 10.69 9.07
N GLY A 78 10.47 11.70 9.80
CA GLY A 78 11.16 12.98 9.94
C GLY A 78 10.97 13.92 8.75
N TRP A 79 9.84 13.87 8.07
CA TRP A 79 9.52 14.76 6.94
C TRP A 79 8.10 15.34 7.02
N ARG A 80 7.94 16.49 6.41
CA ARG A 80 6.65 17.15 6.19
C ARG A 80 6.61 17.69 4.76
N LEU A 81 5.57 17.36 4.01
CA LEU A 81 5.34 17.84 2.65
C LEU A 81 4.08 18.70 2.64
N GLU A 82 4.23 19.96 2.22
CA GLU A 82 3.15 20.93 2.09
C GLU A 82 2.81 21.11 0.61
N VAL A 83 1.55 20.94 0.23
CA VAL A 83 1.08 21.07 -1.15
C VAL A 83 -0.13 21.99 -1.23
N ALA A 84 -0.24 22.74 -2.34
CA ALA A 84 -1.17 23.87 -2.44
C ALA A 84 -2.63 23.45 -2.67
N GLY A 85 -2.90 22.25 -3.16
CA GLY A 85 -4.26 21.82 -3.46
C GLY A 85 -4.37 20.35 -3.85
N LEU A 86 -5.58 19.95 -4.24
CA LEU A 86 -5.92 18.54 -4.51
C LEU A 86 -5.10 17.92 -5.65
N GLY A 87 -4.86 18.64 -6.73
CA GLY A 87 -4.05 18.16 -7.86
C GLY A 87 -2.59 17.88 -7.46
N GLU A 88 -1.99 18.75 -6.63
CA GLU A 88 -0.65 18.52 -6.09
C GLU A 88 -0.63 17.37 -5.07
N LEU A 89 -1.65 17.28 -4.21
CA LEU A 89 -1.81 16.16 -3.30
C LEU A 89 -1.87 14.83 -4.06
N ARG A 90 -2.71 14.76 -5.12
CA ARG A 90 -2.81 13.56 -5.96
C ARG A 90 -1.45 13.18 -6.54
N ARG A 91 -0.71 14.17 -7.10
CA ARG A 91 0.62 13.96 -7.67
C ARG A 91 1.62 13.44 -6.63
N ALA A 92 1.66 14.05 -5.45
CA ALA A 92 2.51 13.62 -4.36
C ALA A 92 2.19 12.18 -3.93
N LEU A 93 0.91 11.83 -3.79
CA LEU A 93 0.48 10.48 -3.44
C LEU A 93 0.82 9.46 -4.53
N ASP A 94 0.78 9.83 -5.82
CA ASP A 94 1.22 8.96 -6.91
C ASP A 94 2.73 8.72 -6.89
N PHE A 95 3.55 9.66 -6.43
CA PHE A 95 4.98 9.43 -6.21
C PHE A 95 5.25 8.56 -4.99
N LEU A 96 4.51 8.73 -3.89
CA LEU A 96 4.65 7.95 -2.67
C LEU A 96 4.09 6.52 -2.83
N TYR A 97 2.94 6.38 -3.48
CA TYR A 97 2.23 5.13 -3.71
C TYR A 97 1.77 4.99 -5.17
N PRO A 98 2.69 4.71 -6.11
CA PRO A 98 2.40 4.71 -7.54
C PRO A 98 1.19 3.85 -7.94
N GLY A 99 0.26 4.46 -8.67
CA GLY A 99 -0.93 3.82 -9.23
C GLY A 99 -2.02 3.44 -8.20
N ARG A 100 -1.86 3.73 -6.90
CA ARG A 100 -2.81 3.26 -5.87
C ARG A 100 -4.13 4.03 -5.90
N LEU A 101 -4.12 5.31 -6.18
CA LEU A 101 -5.34 6.10 -6.36
C LEU A 101 -6.13 5.66 -7.61
N GLY A 102 -5.42 5.36 -8.71
CA GLY A 102 -6.04 4.79 -9.91
C GLY A 102 -6.70 3.43 -9.65
N MET A 103 -6.06 2.58 -8.83
CA MET A 103 -6.66 1.31 -8.39
C MET A 103 -7.90 1.54 -7.53
N LEU A 104 -7.88 2.51 -6.63
CA LEU A 104 -9.04 2.84 -5.81
C LEU A 104 -10.21 3.27 -6.70
N ALA A 105 -9.99 4.18 -7.64
CA ALA A 105 -11.00 4.63 -8.59
C ALA A 105 -11.54 3.48 -9.46
N ALA A 106 -10.66 2.59 -9.93
CA ALA A 106 -11.06 1.41 -10.68
C ALA A 106 -11.88 0.42 -9.83
N GLY A 107 -11.52 0.29 -8.55
CA GLY A 107 -12.25 -0.54 -7.60
C GLY A 107 -13.66 -0.02 -7.32
N GLN A 108 -13.81 1.26 -7.05
CA GLN A 108 -15.10 1.92 -6.85
C GLN A 108 -16.01 1.80 -8.09
N ALA A 109 -15.41 1.81 -9.29
CA ALA A 109 -16.10 1.61 -10.54
C ALA A 109 -16.34 0.13 -10.91
N ASN A 110 -16.04 -0.83 -10.03
CA ASN A 110 -16.12 -2.28 -10.27
C ASN A 110 -15.33 -2.74 -11.52
N ARG A 111 -14.21 -2.09 -11.82
CA ARG A 111 -13.37 -2.40 -12.98
C ARG A 111 -12.08 -3.16 -12.63
N LEU A 112 -11.86 -3.48 -11.35
CA LEU A 112 -10.71 -4.28 -10.94
C LEU A 112 -10.95 -5.75 -11.20
N THR A 113 -9.99 -6.39 -11.88
CA THR A 113 -9.86 -7.84 -11.96
C THR A 113 -8.83 -8.29 -10.92
N THR A 114 -9.05 -9.45 -10.31
CA THR A 114 -8.11 -10.03 -9.34
C THR A 114 -7.53 -11.33 -9.87
N THR A 115 -6.26 -11.59 -9.54
CA THR A 115 -5.56 -12.81 -9.93
C THR A 115 -5.30 -13.66 -8.70
N ALA A 116 -5.57 -14.96 -8.78
CA ALA A 116 -5.25 -15.88 -7.69
C ALA A 116 -3.72 -15.99 -7.50
N LEU A 117 -3.28 -16.09 -6.24
CA LEU A 117 -1.84 -16.25 -5.93
C LEU A 117 -1.25 -17.49 -6.60
N ARG A 118 -1.96 -18.62 -6.59
CA ARG A 118 -1.51 -19.86 -7.26
C ARG A 118 -1.28 -19.65 -8.76
N ASP A 119 -2.14 -18.89 -9.44
CA ASP A 119 -1.96 -18.59 -10.86
C ASP A 119 -0.72 -17.72 -11.08
N THR A 120 -0.47 -16.76 -10.18
CA THR A 120 0.75 -15.93 -10.22
C THR A 120 2.00 -16.77 -10.02
N LEU A 121 2.02 -17.65 -9.03
CA LEU A 121 3.15 -18.54 -8.76
C LEU A 121 3.41 -19.54 -9.90
N ASN A 122 2.36 -20.11 -10.48
CA ASN A 122 2.46 -21.07 -11.59
C ASN A 122 2.98 -20.45 -12.89
N ARG A 123 2.74 -19.16 -13.10
CA ARG A 123 3.27 -18.41 -14.25
C ARG A 123 4.75 -18.06 -14.15
N GLN A 124 5.37 -18.22 -12.96
CA GLN A 124 6.79 -17.93 -12.80
C GLN A 124 7.64 -18.93 -13.58
N SER A 125 8.73 -18.45 -14.19
CA SER A 125 9.64 -19.26 -14.97
C SER A 125 11.02 -19.44 -14.30
N GLY A 126 11.79 -20.41 -14.75
CA GLY A 126 13.15 -20.62 -14.27
C GLY A 126 13.23 -20.85 -12.76
N MET A 127 14.16 -20.15 -12.10
CA MET A 127 14.39 -20.29 -10.65
C MET A 127 13.19 -19.87 -9.80
N TYR A 128 12.26 -19.12 -10.34
CA TYR A 128 11.06 -18.68 -9.60
C TYR A 128 9.99 -19.75 -9.50
N ARG A 129 10.03 -20.80 -10.32
CA ARG A 129 9.11 -21.95 -10.23
C ARG A 129 9.13 -22.63 -8.86
N VAL A 130 10.22 -22.50 -8.13
CA VAL A 130 10.31 -23.06 -6.77
C VAL A 130 9.25 -22.47 -5.85
N ALA A 131 8.87 -21.20 -6.03
CA ALA A 131 7.83 -20.54 -5.24
C ALA A 131 6.46 -21.23 -5.35
N ALA A 132 6.16 -21.92 -6.46
CA ALA A 132 4.90 -22.65 -6.63
C ALA A 132 4.76 -23.87 -5.70
N LYS A 133 5.86 -24.33 -5.10
CA LYS A 133 5.88 -25.45 -4.15
C LYS A 133 5.50 -25.07 -2.72
N ILE A 134 5.27 -23.79 -2.45
CA ILE A 134 4.88 -23.30 -1.13
C ILE A 134 3.53 -23.92 -0.71
N THR A 135 3.42 -24.37 0.54
CA THR A 135 2.17 -24.92 1.08
C THR A 135 1.17 -23.82 1.40
N ASP A 136 -0.07 -24.19 1.63
CA ASP A 136 -1.13 -23.24 1.96
C ASP A 136 -0.91 -22.59 3.33
N GLU A 137 -0.43 -23.36 4.32
CA GLU A 137 -0.07 -22.85 5.64
C GLU A 137 1.07 -21.83 5.55
N GLN A 138 2.10 -22.13 4.77
CA GLN A 138 3.22 -21.23 4.53
C GLN A 138 2.76 -19.93 3.80
N ILE A 139 1.78 -20.04 2.89
CA ILE A 139 1.18 -18.85 2.25
C ILE A 139 0.47 -17.97 3.29
N ASP A 140 -0.35 -18.57 4.15
CA ASP A 140 -1.10 -17.85 5.15
C ASP A 140 -0.16 -17.11 6.12
N ASP A 141 0.92 -17.75 6.55
CA ASP A 141 1.95 -17.17 7.40
C ASP A 141 2.66 -15.97 6.71
N VAL A 142 3.11 -16.15 5.47
CA VAL A 142 3.82 -15.09 4.76
C VAL A 142 2.89 -13.92 4.41
N VAL A 143 1.64 -14.17 4.08
CA VAL A 143 0.66 -13.10 3.86
C VAL A 143 0.38 -12.36 5.16
N GLY A 144 0.24 -13.08 6.27
CA GLY A 144 0.05 -12.50 7.60
C GLY A 144 1.21 -11.59 8.00
N SER A 145 2.42 -12.09 7.92
CA SER A 145 3.62 -11.37 8.36
C SER A 145 4.08 -10.27 7.38
N PHE A 146 3.93 -10.48 6.08
CA PHE A 146 4.46 -9.55 5.06
C PHE A 146 3.42 -8.58 4.51
N CYS A 147 2.20 -9.04 4.19
CA CYS A 147 1.20 -8.17 3.56
C CYS A 147 0.36 -7.39 4.57
N LYS A 148 0.20 -7.89 5.78
CA LYS A 148 -0.76 -7.39 6.76
C LYS A 148 -0.14 -6.87 8.05
N SER A 149 1.10 -7.24 8.35
CA SER A 149 1.78 -6.75 9.56
C SER A 149 2.01 -5.25 9.52
N ASP A 150 2.19 -4.64 10.67
CA ASP A 150 2.46 -3.21 10.79
C ASP A 150 3.80 -2.81 10.16
N GLY A 151 4.78 -3.69 10.15
CA GLY A 151 6.02 -3.55 9.37
C GLY A 151 5.89 -3.99 7.91
N GLY A 152 4.71 -4.44 7.48
CA GLY A 152 4.45 -4.96 6.15
C GLY A 152 3.84 -3.95 5.19
N CYS A 153 3.24 -4.46 4.11
CA CYS A 153 2.69 -3.63 3.05
C CYS A 153 1.43 -2.85 3.43
N LEU A 154 0.75 -3.19 4.51
CA LEU A 154 -0.48 -2.55 5.00
C LEU A 154 -1.57 -2.40 3.92
N ARG A 155 -1.71 -3.40 3.04
CA ARG A 155 -2.64 -3.34 1.92
C ARG A 155 -3.92 -4.11 2.17
N THR A 156 -4.99 -3.64 1.56
CA THR A 156 -6.24 -4.40 1.46
C THR A 156 -6.12 -5.38 0.30
N ILE A 157 -6.00 -6.66 0.63
CA ILE A 157 -5.82 -7.73 -0.35
C ILE A 157 -7.15 -8.08 -0.98
N LEU A 158 -7.23 -8.04 -2.31
CA LEU A 158 -8.40 -8.38 -3.11
C LEU A 158 -8.29 -9.75 -3.76
N TRP A 159 -7.06 -10.27 -3.97
CA TRP A 159 -6.83 -11.55 -4.61
C TRP A 159 -7.06 -12.72 -3.65
N LYS A 160 -7.23 -13.91 -4.21
CA LYS A 160 -7.44 -15.17 -3.49
C LYS A 160 -6.18 -16.03 -3.54
N ARG A 161 -6.12 -17.04 -2.66
CA ARG A 161 -5.06 -18.05 -2.69
C ARG A 161 -5.09 -18.86 -3.98
N ASP A 162 -6.27 -19.36 -4.35
CA ASP A 162 -6.56 -20.11 -5.56
C ASP A 162 -7.95 -19.77 -6.10
N THR A 163 -8.40 -20.47 -7.15
CA THR A 163 -9.71 -20.26 -7.75
C THR A 163 -10.87 -20.55 -6.78
N HIS A 164 -10.66 -21.40 -5.79
CA HIS A 164 -11.70 -21.88 -4.88
C HIS A 164 -11.51 -21.42 -3.44
N GLY A 165 -10.29 -21.06 -3.05
CA GLY A 165 -9.90 -20.76 -1.68
C GLY A 165 -9.65 -19.27 -1.41
N ALA A 166 -10.36 -18.70 -0.43
CA ALA A 166 -9.93 -17.46 0.19
C ALA A 166 -8.70 -17.71 1.05
N ILE A 167 -7.78 -16.77 1.15
CA ILE A 167 -6.78 -16.78 2.21
C ILE A 167 -7.51 -16.43 3.50
N PRO A 168 -7.47 -17.28 4.56
CA PRO A 168 -8.30 -17.08 5.75
C PRO A 168 -8.11 -15.73 6.41
N SER A 169 -6.89 -15.18 6.33
CA SER A 169 -6.55 -13.87 6.86
C SER A 169 -6.96 -12.70 5.93
N THR A 170 -7.50 -12.96 4.73
CA THR A 170 -7.96 -11.92 3.81
C THR A 170 -9.48 -11.82 3.86
N LYS A 171 -9.98 -10.74 4.46
CA LYS A 171 -11.36 -10.34 4.22
C LYS A 171 -11.40 -9.72 2.83
N LEU A 172 -11.92 -10.44 1.85
CA LEU A 172 -12.21 -9.82 0.55
C LEU A 172 -13.26 -8.74 0.81
N PRO A 173 -13.05 -7.51 0.34
CA PRO A 173 -14.10 -6.50 0.43
C PRO A 173 -15.32 -7.02 -0.33
N ARG A 174 -16.41 -7.23 0.36
CA ARG A 174 -17.70 -7.44 -0.27
C ARG A 174 -18.12 -6.10 -0.82
N ALA A 175 -18.39 -6.00 -2.12
CA ALA A 175 -19.08 -4.93 -2.86
C ALA A 175 -18.90 -3.44 -2.42
N LYS A 176 -18.47 -3.18 -1.20
CA LYS A 176 -18.03 -1.89 -0.66
C LYS A 176 -16.64 -2.10 -0.11
N PHE A 177 -15.68 -1.29 -0.55
CA PHE A 177 -14.32 -1.28 -0.04
C PHE A 177 -14.29 -0.72 1.38
N GLU A 178 -14.83 -1.47 2.32
CA GLU A 178 -14.70 -1.15 3.74
C GLU A 178 -13.29 -1.52 4.18
N PRO A 179 -12.49 -0.56 4.65
CA PRO A 179 -11.22 -0.88 5.27
C PRO A 179 -11.51 -1.81 6.45
N SER A 180 -10.86 -2.98 6.48
CA SER A 180 -11.04 -3.87 7.63
C SER A 180 -10.39 -3.21 8.83
N HIS A 181 -11.18 -2.79 9.79
CA HIS A 181 -10.76 -2.11 11.02
C HIS A 181 -9.71 -2.89 11.83
N ASP A 182 -9.67 -4.21 11.67
CA ASP A 182 -8.88 -5.10 12.51
C ASP A 182 -7.41 -5.25 12.12
N GLN A 183 -6.97 -4.75 10.97
CA GLN A 183 -5.70 -5.20 10.42
C GLN A 183 -4.55 -4.20 10.51
N THR A 184 -4.80 -2.96 10.87
CA THR A 184 -3.75 -1.93 10.80
C THR A 184 -3.69 -0.99 11.99
N GLY A 185 -4.55 -1.12 13.00
CA GLY A 185 -4.65 -0.10 14.07
C GLY A 185 -4.98 1.30 13.52
N ARG A 186 -5.44 1.39 12.29
CA ARG A 186 -5.82 2.64 11.62
C ARG A 186 -7.28 2.91 11.92
N GLY A 187 -7.56 4.10 12.37
CA GLY A 187 -8.90 4.57 12.61
C GLY A 187 -9.80 4.48 11.37
N GLU A 188 -11.09 4.67 11.55
CA GLU A 188 -12.16 4.57 10.55
C GLU A 188 -11.95 5.38 9.26
N ASN A 189 -10.91 6.19 9.20
CA ASN A 189 -10.66 7.19 8.18
C ASN A 189 -9.46 6.91 7.27
N ALA A 190 -9.01 5.66 7.13
CA ALA A 190 -7.89 5.33 6.25
C ALA A 190 -8.35 5.09 4.81
N ILE A 191 -7.66 5.71 3.85
CA ILE A 191 -7.83 5.41 2.41
C ILE A 191 -7.14 4.07 2.14
N PRO A 192 -7.86 3.04 1.61
CA PRO A 192 -7.29 1.72 1.43
C PRO A 192 -6.25 1.68 0.30
N LEU A 193 -5.12 1.02 0.57
CA LEU A 193 -4.15 0.65 -0.45
C LEU A 193 -4.54 -0.71 -1.03
N LEU A 194 -5.27 -0.72 -2.15
CA LEU A 194 -5.75 -1.95 -2.76
C LEU A 194 -4.61 -2.76 -3.40
N CYS A 195 -4.68 -4.08 -3.28
CA CYS A 195 -3.75 -5.04 -3.88
C CYS A 195 -4.54 -6.10 -4.66
N GLN A 196 -4.48 -6.05 -5.99
CA GLN A 196 -5.25 -6.95 -6.86
C GLN A 196 -4.53 -8.24 -7.23
N GLU A 197 -3.20 -8.30 -7.00
CA GLU A 197 -2.38 -9.47 -7.33
C GLU A 197 -1.15 -9.55 -6.42
N ALA A 198 -0.55 -10.73 -6.33
CA ALA A 198 0.70 -10.93 -5.63
C ALA A 198 1.85 -10.16 -6.32
N CYS A 199 2.60 -9.37 -5.54
CA CYS A 199 3.75 -8.63 -6.05
C CYS A 199 5.02 -9.49 -6.06
N ASN A 200 6.03 -9.03 -6.80
CA ASN A 200 7.32 -9.72 -6.87
C ASN A 200 8.00 -9.92 -5.51
N LEU A 201 7.78 -9.02 -4.54
CA LEU A 201 8.31 -9.20 -3.17
C LEU A 201 7.66 -10.38 -2.47
N LEU A 202 6.33 -10.53 -2.56
CA LEU A 202 5.65 -11.69 -1.99
C LEU A 202 6.12 -13.00 -2.65
N VAL A 203 6.27 -13.02 -3.97
CA VAL A 203 6.82 -14.18 -4.71
C VAL A 203 8.24 -14.49 -4.24
N ALA A 204 9.07 -13.49 -3.99
CA ALA A 204 10.42 -13.67 -3.45
C ALA A 204 10.40 -14.26 -2.04
N GLN A 205 9.52 -13.82 -1.16
CA GLN A 205 9.35 -14.41 0.19
C GLN A 205 8.87 -15.86 0.11
N CYS A 206 7.88 -16.17 -0.73
CA CYS A 206 7.46 -17.55 -0.97
C CYS A 206 8.62 -18.44 -1.42
N ARG A 207 9.51 -17.93 -2.28
CA ARG A 207 10.70 -18.66 -2.75
C ARG A 207 11.70 -18.92 -1.62
N LYS A 208 11.97 -17.90 -0.77
CA LYS A 208 12.87 -18.05 0.39
C LYS A 208 12.38 -19.18 1.32
N ILE A 209 11.09 -19.13 1.67
CA ILE A 209 10.47 -20.15 2.54
C ILE A 209 10.62 -21.55 1.96
N VAL A 210 10.28 -21.76 0.69
CA VAL A 210 10.39 -23.08 0.04
C VAL A 210 11.84 -23.59 0.01
N LYS A 211 12.83 -22.68 -0.03
CA LYS A 211 14.25 -23.04 0.02
C LYS A 211 14.80 -23.22 1.44
N GLY A 212 14.00 -22.92 2.47
CA GLY A 212 14.47 -22.91 3.86
C GLY A 212 15.41 -21.73 4.17
N GLU A 213 15.41 -20.68 3.35
CA GLU A 213 16.16 -19.44 3.61
C GLU A 213 15.39 -18.60 4.65
N PRO A 214 16.07 -17.91 5.59
CA PRO A 214 15.38 -17.08 6.56
C PRO A 214 14.56 -15.97 5.87
N ALA A 215 13.35 -15.74 6.37
CA ALA A 215 12.58 -14.56 6.00
C ALA A 215 13.27 -13.32 6.59
N GLU A 216 13.58 -12.33 5.77
CA GLU A 216 14.05 -11.01 6.23
C GLU A 216 12.89 -10.15 6.62
#